data_491756cde0fa593afaa9388cdb7f8c7a
#
_entry.id   491756cde0fa593afaa9388cdb7f8c7a
#
_cell.length_a   1.000
_cell.length_b   1.000
_cell.length_c   1.000
_cell.angle_alpha   90.00
_cell.angle_beta   90.00
_cell.angle_gamma   90.00
#
_symmetry.space_group_name_H-M   'P 1'
#
loop_
_entity.id
_entity.type
_entity.pdbx_description
1 polymer ?
#
loop_
_entity_poly.entity_id
_entity_poly.type
_entity_poly.pdbx_seq_one_letter_code
_entity_poly.pdbx_strand_id
1 'polypeptide(L)'
;YTENEAVKALMKKQLEAFGKANNTFVKYFPASTLMFVNLGIKGEGLYNLLSENKEFRNTVSISKADEVKELFSSFNGDISAGLINVTMNSAPTFIVYADVKNGNALEALYKNKQVLGLNKGEDILELGKNEYVYKRKGMNVFFGLKDKQMYATNDELLYKNIEKVADKSIKDAPYASEMKGKTVFMAINAEAILELPVVKMLIGFGGEKFRTGSEMLSKVSYLSVSSEGETSEIDLC
;
A
#
# COMPACT_ATOMS: atom_id res chain seq x y z
N TYR A 1 -10.66 -18.05 -23.43
CA TYR A 1 -10.04 -17.33 -24.55
C TYR A 1 -11.00 -16.24 -25.01
N THR A 2 -10.62 -14.97 -24.91
CA THR A 2 -11.43 -13.88 -25.47
C THR A 2 -10.95 -13.54 -26.88
N GLU A 3 -11.89 -13.46 -27.83
CA GLU A 3 -11.62 -13.00 -29.19
C GLU A 3 -11.64 -11.47 -29.34
N ASN A 4 -12.01 -10.76 -28.25
CA ASN A 4 -12.13 -9.30 -28.26
C ASN A 4 -10.73 -8.65 -28.19
N GLU A 5 -10.32 -8.00 -29.27
CA GLU A 5 -9.01 -7.33 -29.39
C GLU A 5 -8.80 -6.22 -28.35
N ALA A 6 -9.85 -5.51 -27.92
CA ALA A 6 -9.76 -4.50 -26.88
C ALA A 6 -9.42 -5.13 -25.51
N VAL A 7 -9.99 -6.30 -25.20
CA VAL A 7 -9.67 -7.03 -23.97
C VAL A 7 -8.23 -7.56 -24.01
N LYS A 8 -7.79 -8.12 -25.14
CA LYS A 8 -6.40 -8.57 -25.32
C LYS A 8 -5.40 -7.41 -25.13
N ALA A 9 -5.71 -6.25 -25.71
CA ALA A 9 -4.86 -5.07 -25.57
C ALA A 9 -4.78 -4.59 -24.10
N LEU A 10 -5.91 -4.60 -23.38
CA LEU A 10 -5.93 -4.24 -21.95
C LEU A 10 -5.12 -5.24 -21.12
N MET A 11 -5.28 -6.54 -21.35
CA MET A 11 -4.54 -7.59 -20.66
C MET A 11 -3.03 -7.46 -20.90
N LYS A 12 -2.61 -7.21 -22.14
CA LYS A 12 -1.21 -6.95 -22.44
C LYS A 12 -0.65 -5.77 -21.64
N LYS A 13 -1.39 -4.66 -21.55
CA LYS A 13 -0.98 -3.49 -20.77
C LYS A 13 -0.90 -3.81 -19.26
N GLN A 14 -1.83 -4.59 -18.74
CA GLN A 14 -1.76 -5.05 -17.35
C GLN A 14 -0.50 -5.88 -17.10
N LEU A 15 -0.13 -6.80 -17.99
CA LEU A 15 1.12 -7.57 -17.89
C LEU A 15 2.38 -6.71 -18.02
N GLU A 16 2.30 -5.59 -18.75
CA GLU A 16 3.38 -4.61 -18.83
C GLU A 16 3.50 -3.75 -17.56
N ALA A 17 2.39 -3.53 -16.85
CA ALA A 17 2.32 -2.72 -15.64
C ALA A 17 2.63 -3.52 -14.35
N PHE A 18 2.31 -4.81 -14.35
CA PHE A 18 2.41 -5.67 -13.17
C PHE A 18 3.29 -6.89 -13.43
N GLY A 19 3.88 -7.42 -12.37
CA GLY A 19 4.70 -8.63 -12.37
C GLY A 19 4.47 -9.42 -11.08
N LYS A 20 5.11 -10.59 -10.97
CA LYS A 20 5.04 -11.36 -9.73
C LYS A 20 5.73 -10.62 -8.60
N ALA A 21 5.09 -10.55 -7.44
CA ALA A 21 5.67 -10.00 -6.23
C ALA A 21 6.68 -10.99 -5.60
N ASN A 22 7.79 -10.46 -5.06
CA ASN A 22 8.82 -11.23 -4.39
C ASN A 22 8.57 -11.37 -2.89
N ASN A 23 7.56 -10.67 -2.34
CA ASN A 23 7.23 -10.60 -0.92
C ASN A 23 8.39 -10.06 -0.06
N THR A 24 9.14 -9.10 -0.59
CA THR A 24 10.35 -8.53 0.01
C THR A 24 10.11 -7.94 1.39
N PHE A 25 8.96 -7.27 1.57
CA PHE A 25 8.67 -6.45 2.75
C PHE A 25 7.82 -7.14 3.83
N VAL A 26 7.31 -8.34 3.61
CA VAL A 26 6.39 -9.04 4.55
C VAL A 26 6.95 -9.19 5.96
N LYS A 27 8.27 -9.23 6.10
CA LYS A 27 8.98 -9.32 7.38
C LYS A 27 8.86 -8.07 8.26
N TYR A 28 8.53 -6.93 7.68
CA TYR A 28 8.39 -5.65 8.39
C TYR A 28 6.97 -5.39 8.89
N PHE A 29 6.00 -6.16 8.41
CA PHE A 29 4.61 -6.04 8.83
C PHE A 29 4.31 -7.01 9.96
N PRO A 30 3.81 -6.54 11.13
CA PRO A 30 3.37 -7.43 12.20
C PRO A 30 2.27 -8.40 11.72
N ALA A 31 2.24 -9.61 12.27
CA ALA A 31 1.18 -10.57 11.99
C ALA A 31 -0.23 -10.04 12.38
N SER A 32 -0.29 -9.08 13.30
CA SER A 32 -1.51 -8.36 13.70
C SER A 32 -1.94 -7.25 12.73
N THR A 33 -1.28 -7.07 11.60
CA THR A 33 -1.68 -6.12 10.56
C THR A 33 -3.12 -6.38 10.14
N LEU A 34 -3.97 -5.34 10.23
CA LEU A 34 -5.42 -5.45 10.02
C LEU A 34 -5.78 -5.73 8.56
N MET A 35 -5.07 -5.06 7.66
CA MET A 35 -5.20 -5.23 6.22
C MET A 35 -3.81 -5.11 5.59
N PHE A 36 -3.50 -6.02 4.71
CA PHE A 36 -2.23 -6.06 3.99
C PHE A 36 -2.47 -6.17 2.50
N VAL A 37 -1.70 -5.43 1.72
CA VAL A 37 -1.69 -5.50 0.25
C VAL A 37 -0.25 -5.63 -0.21
N ASN A 38 -0.01 -6.53 -1.15
CA ASN A 38 1.28 -6.70 -1.82
C ASN A 38 1.09 -6.76 -3.34
N LEU A 39 1.87 -5.98 -4.06
CA LEU A 39 1.79 -5.83 -5.52
C LEU A 39 3.19 -5.96 -6.10
N GLY A 40 3.34 -6.73 -7.17
CA GLY A 40 4.53 -6.66 -8.02
C GLY A 40 4.29 -5.65 -9.14
N ILE A 41 5.08 -4.58 -9.22
CA ILE A 41 4.90 -3.53 -10.23
C ILE A 41 6.11 -3.37 -11.14
N LYS A 42 5.81 -2.88 -12.35
CA LYS A 42 6.74 -2.37 -13.36
C LYS A 42 6.35 -0.92 -13.63
N GLY A 43 7.07 0.01 -13.00
CA GLY A 43 6.62 1.39 -12.89
C GLY A 43 6.38 2.11 -14.22
N GLU A 44 7.21 1.86 -15.25
CA GLU A 44 7.00 2.43 -16.58
C GLU A 44 5.68 1.93 -17.21
N GLY A 45 5.43 0.63 -17.14
CA GLY A 45 4.17 0.04 -17.62
C GLY A 45 2.96 0.57 -16.85
N LEU A 46 3.11 0.73 -15.53
CA LEU A 46 2.06 1.31 -14.67
C LEU A 46 1.76 2.76 -15.07
N TYR A 47 2.80 3.59 -15.31
CA TYR A 47 2.62 4.95 -15.81
C TYR A 47 1.86 4.96 -17.14
N ASN A 48 2.25 4.11 -18.08
CA ASN A 48 1.59 4.02 -19.39
C ASN A 48 0.11 3.64 -19.24
N LEU A 49 -0.19 2.67 -18.39
CA LEU A 49 -1.57 2.24 -18.11
C LEU A 49 -2.41 3.37 -17.49
N LEU A 50 -1.87 4.07 -16.48
CA LEU A 50 -2.55 5.19 -15.81
C LEU A 50 -2.72 6.40 -16.73
N SER A 51 -1.77 6.64 -17.64
CA SER A 51 -1.82 7.76 -18.59
C SER A 51 -2.96 7.66 -19.60
N GLU A 52 -3.62 6.51 -19.70
CA GLU A 52 -4.85 6.37 -20.50
C GLU A 52 -6.09 6.86 -19.75
N ASN A 53 -6.02 6.91 -18.41
CA ASN A 53 -7.12 7.44 -17.61
C ASN A 53 -7.20 8.97 -17.72
N LYS A 54 -8.40 9.48 -18.05
CA LYS A 54 -8.61 10.93 -18.23
C LYS A 54 -8.39 11.72 -16.94
N GLU A 55 -8.78 11.16 -15.80
CA GLU A 55 -8.63 11.83 -14.49
C GLU A 55 -7.15 11.92 -14.10
N PHE A 56 -6.39 10.87 -14.34
CA PHE A 56 -4.95 10.89 -14.13
C PHE A 56 -4.27 11.95 -15.00
N ARG A 57 -4.59 12.02 -16.30
CA ARG A 57 -4.06 13.04 -17.20
C ARG A 57 -4.43 14.47 -16.79
N ASN A 58 -5.62 14.66 -16.26
CA ASN A 58 -6.05 15.97 -15.77
C ASN A 58 -5.30 16.40 -14.50
N THR A 59 -4.90 15.44 -13.66
CA THR A 59 -4.13 15.68 -12.43
C THR A 59 -2.67 15.98 -12.72
N VAL A 60 -2.10 15.28 -13.71
CA VAL A 60 -0.72 15.48 -14.15
C VAL A 60 -0.70 16.58 -15.22
N SER A 61 -0.29 17.81 -14.85
CA SER A 61 -0.14 18.87 -15.84
C SER A 61 0.88 18.47 -16.91
N ILE A 62 0.62 18.89 -18.18
CA ILE A 62 1.47 18.56 -19.34
C ILE A 62 2.94 18.95 -19.08
N SER A 63 3.18 20.06 -18.37
CA SER A 63 4.53 20.54 -18.03
C SER A 63 5.29 19.68 -17.02
N LYS A 64 4.69 18.63 -16.49
CA LYS A 64 5.23 17.77 -15.43
C LYS A 64 5.11 16.28 -15.76
N ALA A 65 4.68 15.95 -16.96
CA ALA A 65 4.47 14.56 -17.37
C ALA A 65 5.78 13.75 -17.33
N ASP A 66 6.91 14.38 -17.68
CA ASP A 66 8.21 13.73 -17.70
C ASP A 66 8.71 13.44 -16.28
N GLU A 67 8.58 14.37 -15.32
CA GLU A 67 8.95 14.17 -13.92
C GLU A 67 8.08 13.08 -13.27
N VAL A 68 6.79 13.07 -13.56
CA VAL A 68 5.87 12.03 -13.06
C VAL A 68 6.21 10.68 -13.68
N LYS A 69 6.52 10.64 -14.98
CA LYS A 69 6.98 9.42 -15.64
C LYS A 69 8.28 8.88 -15.03
N GLU A 70 9.25 9.76 -14.78
CA GLU A 70 10.51 9.39 -14.14
C GLU A 70 10.28 8.83 -12.73
N LEU A 71 9.41 9.48 -11.94
CA LEU A 71 9.02 8.99 -10.62
C LEU A 71 8.42 7.58 -10.70
N PHE A 72 7.42 7.36 -11.56
CA PHE A 72 6.82 6.04 -11.73
C PHE A 72 7.84 5.00 -12.20
N SER A 73 8.69 5.35 -13.18
CA SER A 73 9.70 4.46 -13.74
C SER A 73 10.78 4.06 -12.73
N SER A 74 10.91 4.81 -11.62
CA SER A 74 11.81 4.46 -10.53
C SER A 74 11.31 3.26 -9.72
N PHE A 75 10.00 3.02 -9.64
CA PHE A 75 9.43 1.86 -8.96
C PHE A 75 9.58 0.61 -9.83
N ASN A 76 10.10 -0.46 -9.25
CA ASN A 76 10.24 -1.74 -9.95
C ASN A 76 10.46 -2.89 -8.97
N GLY A 77 9.44 -3.68 -8.76
CA GLY A 77 9.43 -4.76 -7.78
C GLY A 77 8.21 -4.67 -6.88
N ASP A 78 8.38 -4.97 -5.60
CA ASP A 78 7.27 -5.01 -4.66
C ASP A 78 6.83 -3.61 -4.22
N ILE A 79 5.52 -3.42 -4.12
CA ILE A 79 4.90 -2.42 -3.25
C ILE A 79 4.05 -3.15 -2.24
N SER A 80 4.31 -2.91 -0.96
CA SER A 80 3.55 -3.49 0.14
C SER A 80 2.98 -2.39 1.02
N ALA A 81 1.70 -2.49 1.36
CA ALA A 81 1.02 -1.55 2.24
C ALA A 81 0.26 -2.30 3.34
N GLY A 82 0.26 -1.77 4.55
CA GLY A 82 -0.45 -2.32 5.68
C GLY A 82 -1.19 -1.26 6.48
N LEU A 83 -2.42 -1.58 6.86
CA LEU A 83 -3.19 -0.88 7.88
C LEU A 83 -2.86 -1.53 9.22
N ILE A 84 -2.22 -0.78 10.11
CA ILE A 84 -1.66 -1.32 11.36
C ILE A 84 -2.61 -1.16 12.53
N ASN A 85 -3.29 -0.01 12.60
CA ASN A 85 -4.20 0.30 13.71
C ASN A 85 -5.29 1.28 13.28
N VAL A 86 -6.43 1.19 13.94
CA VAL A 86 -7.55 2.13 13.80
C VAL A 86 -8.02 2.54 15.19
N THR A 87 -8.10 3.85 15.43
CA THR A 87 -8.62 4.43 16.66
C THR A 87 -9.76 5.41 16.34
N MET A 88 -10.56 5.78 17.34
CA MET A 88 -11.68 6.70 17.13
C MET A 88 -11.25 8.15 16.89
N ASN A 89 -10.11 8.54 17.43
CA ASN A 89 -9.73 9.96 17.56
C ASN A 89 -8.52 10.36 16.70
N SER A 90 -7.98 9.45 15.91
CA SER A 90 -6.85 9.72 15.02
C SER A 90 -7.02 9.06 13.65
N ALA A 91 -6.26 9.53 12.67
CA ALA A 91 -6.19 8.86 11.38
C ALA A 91 -5.73 7.40 11.55
N PRO A 92 -6.23 6.47 10.73
CA PRO A 92 -5.75 5.10 10.73
C PRO A 92 -4.24 5.04 10.52
N THR A 93 -3.54 4.21 11.31
CA THR A 93 -2.09 4.03 11.19
C THR A 93 -1.77 3.12 10.03
N PHE A 94 -0.94 3.58 9.11
CA PHE A 94 -0.50 2.81 7.95
C PHE A 94 1.01 2.80 7.80
N ILE A 95 1.51 1.82 7.07
CA ILE A 95 2.88 1.75 6.59
C ILE A 95 2.92 1.23 5.16
N VAL A 96 3.80 1.79 4.35
CA VAL A 96 4.01 1.40 2.95
C VAL A 96 5.51 1.21 2.73
N TYR A 97 5.86 0.19 1.97
CA TYR A 97 7.21 -0.02 1.42
C TYR A 97 7.13 -0.22 -0.08
N ALA A 98 8.17 0.20 -0.78
CA ALA A 98 8.28 -0.01 -2.22
C ALA A 98 9.73 -0.21 -2.65
N ASP A 99 9.97 -1.15 -3.57
CA ASP A 99 11.25 -1.28 -4.25
C ASP A 99 11.44 -0.16 -5.28
N VAL A 100 12.59 0.51 -5.24
CA VAL A 100 12.94 1.54 -6.22
C VAL A 100 14.31 1.27 -6.85
N LYS A 101 14.43 1.59 -8.14
CA LYS A 101 15.68 1.40 -8.89
C LYS A 101 16.79 2.35 -8.44
N ASN A 102 16.42 3.58 -8.11
CA ASN A 102 17.32 4.64 -7.67
C ASN A 102 16.64 5.60 -6.70
N GLY A 103 17.46 6.38 -5.96
CA GLY A 103 16.97 7.31 -4.95
C GLY A 103 16.69 8.73 -5.45
N ASN A 104 16.95 9.01 -6.72
CA ASN A 104 16.87 10.38 -7.25
C ASN A 104 15.44 10.91 -7.30
N ALA A 105 14.46 10.03 -7.42
CA ALA A 105 13.05 10.40 -7.52
C ALA A 105 12.54 11.15 -6.28
N LEU A 106 12.92 10.75 -5.07
CA LEU A 106 12.50 11.44 -3.83
C LEU A 106 13.16 12.81 -3.69
N GLU A 107 14.44 12.92 -4.02
CA GLU A 107 15.15 14.19 -4.00
C GLU A 107 14.58 15.16 -5.05
N ALA A 108 14.30 14.66 -6.26
CA ALA A 108 13.65 15.44 -7.31
C ALA A 108 12.25 15.90 -6.89
N LEU A 109 11.46 15.01 -6.27
CA LEU A 109 10.14 15.35 -5.73
C LEU A 109 10.23 16.45 -4.67
N TYR A 110 11.18 16.35 -3.74
CA TYR A 110 11.38 17.37 -2.70
C TYR A 110 11.82 18.72 -3.27
N LYS A 111 12.80 18.73 -4.18
CA LYS A 111 13.27 19.96 -4.86
C LYS A 111 12.16 20.65 -5.63
N ASN A 112 11.21 19.90 -6.15
CA ASN A 112 10.08 20.38 -6.92
C ASN A 112 8.74 20.29 -6.16
N LYS A 113 8.76 20.36 -4.83
CA LYS A 113 7.55 20.17 -4.01
C LYS A 113 6.40 21.15 -4.30
N GLN A 114 6.69 22.34 -4.83
CA GLN A 114 5.65 23.30 -5.26
C GLN A 114 4.76 22.71 -6.38
N VAL A 115 5.30 21.74 -7.11
CA VAL A 115 4.64 21.00 -8.18
C VAL A 115 3.50 20.13 -7.66
N LEU A 116 3.58 19.71 -6.38
CA LEU A 116 2.59 18.84 -5.77
C LEU A 116 1.25 19.52 -5.45
N GLY A 117 1.17 20.85 -5.66
CA GLY A 117 -0.05 21.60 -5.42
C GLY A 117 -0.47 21.58 -3.95
N LEU A 118 0.50 21.66 -3.03
CA LEU A 118 0.26 21.66 -1.59
C LEU A 118 -0.72 22.77 -1.21
N ASN A 119 -1.67 22.45 -0.35
CA ASN A 119 -2.65 23.41 0.16
C ASN A 119 -2.03 24.33 1.21
N LYS A 120 -2.71 25.43 1.54
CA LYS A 120 -2.28 26.34 2.60
C LYS A 120 -2.16 25.59 3.93
N GLY A 121 -0.97 25.61 4.53
CA GLY A 121 -0.66 24.91 5.78
C GLY A 121 -0.15 23.48 5.61
N GLU A 122 0.03 23.03 4.37
CA GLU A 122 0.73 21.80 4.04
C GLU A 122 2.17 22.12 3.63
N ASP A 123 3.13 21.30 4.04
CA ASP A 123 4.53 21.43 3.62
C ASP A 123 5.25 20.07 3.67
N ILE A 124 6.34 19.98 2.93
CA ILE A 124 7.29 18.87 3.02
C ILE A 124 8.59 19.43 3.55
N LEU A 125 9.04 18.85 4.66
CA LEU A 125 10.29 19.22 5.32
C LEU A 125 11.28 18.07 5.24
N GLU A 126 12.55 18.40 5.03
CA GLU A 126 13.66 17.45 5.10
C GLU A 126 14.01 17.19 6.57
N LEU A 127 14.11 15.91 6.96
CA LEU A 127 14.53 15.48 8.29
C LEU A 127 15.98 15.00 8.28
N GLY A 128 16.44 14.49 7.15
CA GLY A 128 17.78 13.96 6.93
C GLY A 128 17.97 13.60 5.46
N LYS A 129 19.11 13.03 5.11
CA LYS A 129 19.39 12.62 3.73
C LYS A 129 18.37 11.59 3.27
N ASN A 130 17.57 11.93 2.27
CA ASN A 130 16.49 11.11 1.74
C ASN A 130 15.40 10.74 2.78
N GLU A 131 15.21 11.59 3.78
CA GLU A 131 14.21 11.42 4.81
C GLU A 131 13.40 12.71 4.93
N TYR A 132 12.08 12.60 4.83
CA TYR A 132 11.17 13.73 4.74
C TYR A 132 9.94 13.53 5.60
N VAL A 133 9.29 14.64 5.96
CA VAL A 133 7.96 14.61 6.54
C VAL A 133 7.03 15.55 5.76
N TYR A 134 5.92 14.99 5.28
CA TYR A 134 4.79 15.78 4.81
C TYR A 134 3.93 16.15 6.02
N LYS A 135 3.76 17.44 6.23
CA LYS A 135 2.96 18.01 7.33
C LYS A 135 1.62 18.49 6.80
N ARG A 136 0.56 18.02 7.42
CA ARG A 136 -0.82 18.46 7.21
C ARG A 136 -1.50 18.60 8.56
N LYS A 137 -2.49 19.50 8.68
CA LYS A 137 -3.27 19.66 9.91
C LYS A 137 -3.84 18.32 10.39
N GLY A 138 -3.41 17.88 11.57
CA GLY A 138 -3.87 16.64 12.20
C GLY A 138 -3.18 15.36 11.72
N MET A 139 -2.23 15.42 10.78
CA MET A 139 -1.51 14.25 10.32
C MET A 139 -0.12 14.63 9.77
N ASN A 140 0.90 13.87 10.16
CA ASN A 140 2.21 13.89 9.54
C ASN A 140 2.42 12.57 8.79
N VAL A 141 3.05 12.62 7.63
CA VAL A 141 3.48 11.41 6.91
C VAL A 141 4.99 11.47 6.77
N PHE A 142 5.68 10.57 7.44
CA PHE A 142 7.11 10.35 7.33
C PHE A 142 7.37 9.46 6.12
N PHE A 143 8.28 9.85 5.26
CA PHE A 143 8.65 9.05 4.11
C PHE A 143 10.12 9.23 3.76
N GLY A 144 10.69 8.25 3.13
CA GLY A 144 12.10 8.29 2.81
C GLY A 144 12.57 7.12 1.99
N LEU A 145 13.90 7.05 1.84
CA LEU A 145 14.58 6.00 1.10
C LEU A 145 15.76 5.48 1.92
N LYS A 146 15.80 4.15 2.08
CA LYS A 146 16.95 3.40 2.63
C LYS A 146 17.26 2.23 1.71
N ASP A 147 18.50 2.09 1.27
CA ASP A 147 18.99 0.95 0.48
C ASP A 147 18.08 0.53 -0.69
N LYS A 148 17.61 1.50 -1.49
CA LYS A 148 16.65 1.31 -2.59
C LYS A 148 15.25 0.86 -2.14
N GLN A 149 14.93 0.98 -0.87
CA GLN A 149 13.61 0.71 -0.31
C GLN A 149 12.99 2.04 0.11
N MET A 150 11.95 2.44 -0.59
CA MET A 150 11.14 3.58 -0.21
C MET A 150 10.16 3.16 0.88
N TYR A 151 9.88 4.04 1.80
CA TYR A 151 8.88 3.82 2.84
C TYR A 151 8.02 5.07 3.07
N ALA A 152 6.81 4.86 3.60
CA ALA A 152 5.95 5.92 4.09
C ALA A 152 5.08 5.42 5.25
N THR A 153 4.92 6.24 6.29
CA THR A 153 4.02 5.96 7.43
C THR A 153 3.54 7.26 8.06
N ASN A 154 2.37 7.26 8.67
CA ASN A 154 1.87 8.38 9.46
C ASN A 154 2.11 8.21 10.98
N ASP A 155 2.89 7.23 11.38
CA ASP A 155 3.23 6.96 12.77
C ASP A 155 4.72 7.17 13.01
N GLU A 156 5.06 8.03 13.99
CA GLU A 156 6.46 8.39 14.30
C GLU A 156 7.24 7.22 14.90
N LEU A 157 6.58 6.32 15.62
CA LEU A 157 7.25 5.16 16.23
C LEU A 157 7.59 4.14 15.13
N LEU A 158 6.69 3.90 14.18
CA LEU A 158 6.97 3.07 13.01
C LEU A 158 8.10 3.67 12.17
N TYR A 159 8.09 4.99 11.95
CA TYR A 159 9.18 5.69 11.24
C TYR A 159 10.53 5.46 11.91
N LYS A 160 10.63 5.62 13.23
CA LYS A 160 11.89 5.40 13.99
C LYS A 160 12.35 3.94 13.95
N ASN A 161 11.46 3.00 13.66
CA ASN A 161 11.73 1.56 13.60
C ASN A 161 11.53 0.98 12.18
N ILE A 162 11.66 1.79 11.14
CA ILE A 162 11.26 1.44 9.78
C ILE A 162 11.98 0.19 9.22
N GLU A 163 13.19 -0.10 9.68
CA GLU A 163 13.97 -1.27 9.26
C GLU A 163 13.86 -2.44 10.25
N LYS A 164 13.08 -2.28 11.33
CA LYS A 164 12.94 -3.33 12.33
C LYS A 164 12.06 -4.45 11.79
N VAL A 165 12.62 -5.64 11.75
CA VAL A 165 11.87 -6.87 11.47
C VAL A 165 10.89 -7.12 12.61
N ALA A 166 9.64 -7.41 12.30
CA ALA A 166 8.64 -7.73 13.31
C ALA A 166 8.94 -9.10 13.97
N ASP A 167 8.77 -9.19 15.28
CA ASP A 167 9.02 -10.43 16.05
C ASP A 167 8.12 -11.58 15.54
N LYS A 168 6.85 -11.28 15.27
CA LYS A 168 5.94 -12.11 14.48
C LYS A 168 5.47 -11.27 13.31
N SER A 169 5.74 -11.71 12.12
CA SER A 169 5.44 -10.96 10.88
C SER A 169 4.39 -11.67 10.02
N ILE A 170 3.93 -10.99 8.98
CA ILE A 170 3.01 -11.57 7.98
C ILE A 170 3.56 -12.86 7.37
N LYS A 171 4.89 -13.03 7.26
CA LYS A 171 5.48 -14.31 6.78
C LYS A 171 5.10 -15.52 7.65
N ASP A 172 4.71 -15.27 8.91
CA ASP A 172 4.30 -16.30 9.88
C ASP A 172 2.76 -16.40 9.97
N ALA A 173 2.01 -15.59 9.20
CA ALA A 173 0.55 -15.62 9.16
C ALA A 173 0.03 -16.86 8.40
N PRO A 174 -1.18 -17.36 8.72
CA PRO A 174 -1.77 -18.52 8.06
C PRO A 174 -1.82 -18.41 6.53
N TYR A 175 -2.07 -17.21 6.00
CA TYR A 175 -2.16 -16.93 4.57
C TYR A 175 -0.80 -16.66 3.87
N ALA A 176 0.32 -16.77 4.58
CA ALA A 176 1.63 -16.43 4.02
C ALA A 176 2.00 -17.25 2.77
N SER A 177 1.60 -18.52 2.74
CA SER A 177 1.86 -19.41 1.60
C SER A 177 1.09 -19.00 0.33
N GLU A 178 -0.06 -18.38 0.48
CA GLU A 178 -0.92 -17.94 -0.64
C GLU A 178 -0.32 -16.77 -1.44
N MET A 179 0.55 -15.98 -0.82
CA MET A 179 1.21 -14.84 -1.45
C MET A 179 2.23 -15.24 -2.52
N LYS A 180 2.72 -16.50 -2.48
CA LYS A 180 3.82 -16.92 -3.35
C LYS A 180 3.41 -16.94 -4.82
N GLY A 181 4.15 -16.22 -5.65
CA GLY A 181 3.94 -16.19 -7.10
C GLY A 181 2.79 -15.30 -7.56
N LYS A 182 2.08 -14.65 -6.67
CA LYS A 182 0.96 -13.76 -7.01
C LYS A 182 1.47 -12.41 -7.52
N THR A 183 0.73 -11.81 -8.42
CA THR A 183 0.96 -10.44 -8.90
C THR A 183 0.36 -9.42 -7.94
N VAL A 184 -0.81 -9.75 -7.41
CA VAL A 184 -1.54 -8.99 -6.40
C VAL A 184 -1.96 -9.95 -5.31
N PHE A 185 -1.75 -9.53 -4.07
CA PHE A 185 -2.27 -10.23 -2.90
C PHE A 185 -2.82 -9.21 -1.90
N MET A 186 -3.99 -9.47 -1.36
CA MET A 186 -4.60 -8.68 -0.29
C MET A 186 -5.11 -9.65 0.79
N ALA A 187 -4.87 -9.32 2.04
CA ALA A 187 -5.46 -10.03 3.17
C ALA A 187 -6.09 -9.06 4.16
N ILE A 188 -7.20 -9.48 4.75
CA ILE A 188 -7.90 -8.80 5.85
C ILE A 188 -7.87 -9.76 7.03
N ASN A 189 -7.29 -9.33 8.13
CA ASN A 189 -7.18 -10.11 9.36
C ASN A 189 -8.43 -9.85 10.24
N ALA A 190 -9.42 -10.72 10.12
CA ALA A 190 -10.69 -10.58 10.83
C ALA A 190 -10.50 -10.69 12.35
N GLU A 191 -9.63 -11.60 12.80
CA GLU A 191 -9.32 -11.78 14.22
C GLU A 191 -8.71 -10.51 14.83
N ALA A 192 -7.70 -9.92 14.16
CA ALA A 192 -7.07 -8.69 14.63
C ALA A 192 -8.05 -7.49 14.61
N ILE A 193 -8.97 -7.43 13.65
CA ILE A 193 -9.99 -6.39 13.58
C ILE A 193 -10.96 -6.50 14.76
N LEU A 194 -11.41 -7.71 15.11
CA LEU A 194 -12.31 -7.93 16.24
C LEU A 194 -11.67 -7.59 17.60
N GLU A 195 -10.35 -7.66 17.69
CA GLU A 195 -9.59 -7.28 18.89
C GLU A 195 -9.44 -5.76 19.07
N LEU A 196 -9.72 -4.96 18.06
CA LEU A 196 -9.63 -3.49 18.16
C LEU A 196 -10.58 -2.94 19.22
N PRO A 197 -10.12 -2.05 20.13
CA PRO A 197 -10.97 -1.44 21.15
C PRO A 197 -12.19 -0.72 20.56
N VAL A 198 -12.05 -0.05 19.42
CA VAL A 198 -13.14 0.63 18.72
C VAL A 198 -14.20 -0.37 18.24
N VAL A 199 -13.78 -1.53 17.73
CA VAL A 199 -14.70 -2.57 17.26
C VAL A 199 -15.41 -3.24 18.43
N LYS A 200 -14.69 -3.58 19.51
CA LYS A 200 -15.28 -4.13 20.75
C LYS A 200 -16.32 -3.18 21.35
N MET A 201 -16.05 -1.88 21.32
CA MET A 201 -17.00 -0.87 21.76
C MET A 201 -18.25 -0.82 20.87
N LEU A 202 -18.08 -0.82 19.54
CA LEU A 202 -19.20 -0.82 18.60
C LEU A 202 -20.07 -2.07 18.73
N ILE A 203 -19.46 -3.24 18.97
CA ILE A 203 -20.18 -4.49 19.24
C ILE A 203 -20.98 -4.37 20.53
N GLY A 204 -20.39 -3.78 21.57
CA GLY A 204 -21.05 -3.59 22.88
C GLY A 204 -22.26 -2.66 22.83
N PHE A 205 -22.21 -1.61 22.01
CA PHE A 205 -23.29 -0.61 21.90
C PHE A 205 -24.20 -0.81 20.69
N GLY A 206 -23.79 -1.58 19.68
CA GLY A 206 -24.44 -1.66 18.37
C GLY A 206 -25.65 -2.58 18.28
N GLY A 207 -26.06 -3.24 19.39
CA GLY A 207 -27.23 -4.10 19.43
C GLY A 207 -27.06 -5.44 18.70
N GLU A 208 -28.18 -6.15 18.49
CA GLU A 208 -28.21 -7.54 18.03
C GLU A 208 -27.57 -7.75 16.64
N LYS A 209 -27.75 -6.81 15.72
CA LYS A 209 -27.17 -6.91 14.36
C LYS A 209 -25.65 -6.88 14.36
N PHE A 210 -25.05 -6.02 15.19
CA PHE A 210 -23.58 -5.96 15.31
C PHE A 210 -23.04 -7.20 16.02
N ARG A 211 -23.75 -7.72 17.00
CA ARG A 211 -23.36 -8.94 17.70
C ARG A 211 -23.41 -10.17 16.78
N THR A 212 -24.48 -10.34 16.01
CA THR A 212 -24.58 -11.41 15.01
C THR A 212 -23.47 -11.28 13.94
N GLY A 213 -23.20 -10.08 13.44
CA GLY A 213 -22.09 -9.84 12.50
C GLY A 213 -20.73 -10.20 13.09
N SER A 214 -20.47 -9.83 14.33
CA SER A 214 -19.19 -10.18 15.00
C SER A 214 -19.06 -11.67 15.27
N GLU A 215 -20.14 -12.38 15.61
CA GLU A 215 -20.18 -13.84 15.76
C GLU A 215 -19.90 -14.57 14.43
N MET A 216 -20.34 -14.02 13.31
CA MET A 216 -19.99 -14.54 11.98
C MET A 216 -18.50 -14.31 11.66
N LEU A 217 -18.00 -13.08 11.89
CA LEU A 217 -16.60 -12.74 11.68
C LEU A 217 -15.65 -13.50 12.61
N SER A 218 -16.07 -13.85 13.85
CA SER A 218 -15.24 -14.59 14.77
C SER A 218 -14.96 -16.05 14.35
N LYS A 219 -15.71 -16.54 13.35
CA LYS A 219 -15.47 -17.85 12.73
C LYS A 219 -14.50 -17.79 11.55
N VAL A 220 -14.07 -16.58 11.19
CA VAL A 220 -13.18 -16.31 10.07
C VAL A 220 -11.88 -15.73 10.62
N SER A 221 -10.76 -16.39 10.39
CA SER A 221 -9.46 -15.87 10.80
C SER A 221 -8.98 -14.78 9.85
N TYR A 222 -9.15 -14.98 8.54
CA TYR A 222 -8.78 -14.00 7.52
C TYR A 222 -9.58 -14.21 6.23
N LEU A 223 -9.63 -13.13 5.43
CA LEU A 223 -10.07 -13.13 4.04
C LEU A 223 -8.89 -12.75 3.17
N SER A 224 -8.58 -13.53 2.15
CA SER A 224 -7.59 -13.15 1.15
C SER A 224 -8.17 -13.04 -0.25
N VAL A 225 -7.57 -12.16 -1.04
CA VAL A 225 -7.84 -12.01 -2.48
C VAL A 225 -6.49 -11.98 -3.17
N SER A 226 -6.31 -12.86 -4.13
CA SER A 226 -5.08 -12.92 -4.90
C SER A 226 -5.31 -12.99 -6.39
N SER A 227 -4.36 -12.53 -7.18
CA SER A 227 -4.37 -12.73 -8.62
C SER A 227 -3.00 -13.15 -9.15
N GLU A 228 -3.03 -14.02 -10.15
CA GLU A 228 -1.88 -14.43 -10.93
C GLU A 228 -2.25 -14.33 -12.41
N GLY A 229 -1.75 -13.27 -13.08
CA GLY A 229 -2.13 -13.03 -14.49
C GLY A 229 -3.64 -12.77 -14.62
N GLU A 230 -4.33 -13.69 -15.31
CA GLU A 230 -5.76 -13.59 -15.61
C GLU A 230 -6.67 -14.25 -14.55
N THR A 231 -6.09 -14.98 -13.61
CA THR A 231 -6.85 -15.70 -12.57
C THR A 231 -6.88 -14.90 -11.27
N SER A 232 -8.05 -14.86 -10.65
CA SER A 232 -8.24 -14.30 -9.31
C SER A 232 -8.88 -15.34 -8.41
N GLU A 233 -8.41 -15.41 -7.18
CA GLU A 233 -8.88 -16.33 -6.14
C GLU A 233 -9.31 -15.51 -4.91
N ILE A 234 -10.35 -15.98 -4.26
CA ILE A 234 -10.85 -15.42 -2.99
C ILE A 234 -10.93 -16.58 -2.01
N ASP A 235 -10.22 -16.48 -0.92
CA ASP A 235 -10.19 -17.48 0.14
C ASP A 235 -10.73 -16.89 1.45
N LEU A 236 -11.51 -17.70 2.15
CA LEU A 236 -12.10 -17.40 3.44
C LEU A 236 -11.73 -18.53 4.41
N CYS A 237 -10.98 -18.23 5.46
CA CYS A 237 -10.52 -19.21 6.45
C CYS A 237 -10.82 -18.78 7.87
#